data_db1ed476c175233b91eaf3be5ffc8dbb
#
_entry.id   db1ed476c175233b91eaf3be5ffc8dbb
#
_cell.length_a   1.000
_cell.length_b   1.000
_cell.length_c   1.000
_cell.angle_alpha   90.00
_cell.angle_beta   90.00
_cell.angle_gamma   90.00
#
_symmetry.space_group_name_H-M   'P 1'
#
loop_
_entity.id
_entity.type
_entity.pdbx_description
1 polymer ?
#
loop_
_entity_poly.entity_id
_entity_poly.type
_entity_poly.pdbx_seq_one_letter_code
_entity_poly.pdbx_strand_id
1 'polypeptide(L)'
;LGRCGTAQACIGEDLMPTEDRESISEVKPSGWMNKEYNEVDGGYLYNRCHLIGFQLTAENANERNLITGTRYMNTEGMLPFENMVADYIRETDNHVLYEVTPVFEDDNLVASGVLMEAQSVEDGGEGISFYVYVYNVQPGIEIDYETGKSRESEGAGKEDGSGKDSPMEQTYVLNTNTKKFHKPDCASVGDIRSSNLSEYSGIREDIIRRGYEPCGRCKP
;
A
#
# COMPACT_ATOMS: atom_id res chain seq x y z
N LEU A 1 -11.29 -21.05 10.70
CA LEU A 1 -10.81 -19.78 11.25
C LEU A 1 -11.55 -18.57 10.66
N GLY A 2 -12.37 -18.74 9.60
CA GLY A 2 -13.11 -17.65 8.94
C GLY A 2 -12.21 -16.67 8.17
N ARG A 3 -10.99 -17.09 7.76
CA ARG A 3 -10.07 -16.29 6.97
C ARG A 3 -10.47 -16.30 5.49
N CYS A 4 -10.33 -15.16 4.80
CA CYS A 4 -10.48 -15.10 3.35
C CYS A 4 -9.36 -15.86 2.64
N GLY A 5 -9.67 -16.45 1.49
CA GLY A 5 -8.70 -16.89 0.51
C GLY A 5 -8.45 -15.83 -0.56
N THR A 6 -7.83 -16.24 -1.66
CA THR A 6 -7.61 -15.39 -2.83
C THR A 6 -8.94 -14.90 -3.42
N ALA A 7 -9.00 -13.60 -3.71
CA ALA A 7 -10.05 -12.98 -4.51
C ALA A 7 -9.50 -12.70 -5.92
N GLN A 8 -10.27 -13.03 -6.96
CA GLN A 8 -9.87 -12.88 -8.35
C GLN A 8 -11.04 -12.40 -9.20
N ALA A 9 -10.77 -11.47 -10.11
CA ALA A 9 -11.74 -10.98 -11.09
C ALA A 9 -11.06 -10.56 -12.40
N CYS A 10 -11.76 -10.69 -13.50
CA CYS A 10 -11.44 -10.02 -14.75
C CYS A 10 -12.31 -8.75 -14.79
N ILE A 11 -11.71 -7.61 -14.52
CA ILE A 11 -12.42 -6.36 -14.25
C ILE A 11 -12.51 -5.55 -15.54
N GLY A 12 -13.72 -5.23 -15.95
CA GLY A 12 -14.05 -4.26 -16.99
C GLY A 12 -15.00 -3.20 -16.44
N GLU A 13 -15.39 -2.22 -17.25
CA GLU A 13 -16.32 -1.15 -16.85
C GLU A 13 -17.68 -1.72 -16.39
N ASP A 14 -18.09 -2.86 -16.93
CA ASP A 14 -19.34 -3.56 -16.62
C ASP A 14 -19.43 -4.11 -15.19
N LEU A 15 -18.28 -4.33 -14.52
CA LEU A 15 -18.23 -4.73 -13.11
C LEU A 15 -18.11 -3.54 -12.14
N MET A 16 -17.77 -2.37 -12.63
CA MET A 16 -17.61 -1.18 -11.79
C MET A 16 -18.95 -0.70 -11.23
N PRO A 17 -18.96 -0.05 -10.04
CA PRO A 17 -20.19 0.37 -9.40
C PRO A 17 -20.94 1.44 -10.21
N THR A 18 -22.23 1.25 -10.37
CA THR A 18 -23.18 2.23 -10.91
C THR A 18 -24.03 2.87 -9.81
N GLU A 19 -23.92 2.39 -8.57
CA GLU A 19 -24.64 2.85 -7.40
C GLU A 19 -23.67 3.21 -6.28
N ASP A 20 -24.15 3.99 -5.31
CA ASP A 20 -23.37 4.38 -4.13
C ASP A 20 -23.09 3.18 -3.23
N ARG A 21 -21.95 3.25 -2.55
CA ARG A 21 -21.52 2.24 -1.59
C ARG A 21 -22.45 2.20 -0.37
N GLU A 22 -22.89 1.00 0.00
CA GLU A 22 -23.65 0.77 1.21
C GLU A 22 -22.76 0.53 2.44
N SER A 23 -23.38 0.54 3.64
CA SER A 23 -22.64 0.24 4.88
C SER A 23 -22.22 -1.23 4.93
N ILE A 24 -20.98 -1.47 5.36
CA ILE A 24 -20.40 -2.79 5.59
C ILE A 24 -20.11 -3.03 7.08
N SER A 25 -20.71 -2.24 7.98
CA SER A 25 -20.43 -2.25 9.42
C SER A 25 -20.75 -3.57 10.12
N GLU A 26 -21.67 -4.36 9.58
CA GLU A 26 -22.08 -5.67 10.14
C GLU A 26 -21.03 -6.76 9.93
N VAL A 27 -20.16 -6.64 8.91
CA VAL A 27 -19.14 -7.64 8.63
C VAL A 27 -18.00 -7.51 9.64
N LYS A 28 -17.64 -8.63 10.25
CA LYS A 28 -16.50 -8.74 11.17
C LYS A 28 -15.53 -9.79 10.65
N PRO A 29 -14.51 -9.40 9.89
CA PRO A 29 -13.51 -10.33 9.39
C PRO A 29 -12.74 -11.03 10.52
N SER A 30 -11.99 -12.09 10.21
CA SER A 30 -11.16 -12.79 11.20
C SER A 30 -10.20 -11.80 11.91
N GLY A 31 -10.02 -11.96 13.22
CA GLY A 31 -9.16 -11.08 14.02
C GLY A 31 -9.67 -9.64 14.21
N TRP A 32 -10.97 -9.38 13.99
CA TRP A 32 -11.55 -8.04 14.15
C TRP A 32 -11.58 -7.58 15.60
N MET A 33 -10.51 -6.95 16.04
CA MET A 33 -10.33 -6.36 17.38
C MET A 33 -10.04 -4.86 17.26
N ASN A 34 -10.97 -4.12 16.63
CA ASN A 34 -10.74 -2.71 16.32
C ASN A 34 -10.58 -1.85 17.57
N LYS A 35 -9.64 -0.93 17.55
CA LYS A 35 -9.29 -0.03 18.64
C LYS A 35 -9.03 1.36 18.09
N GLU A 36 -9.33 2.38 18.90
CA GLU A 36 -9.06 3.77 18.59
C GLU A 36 -7.61 4.15 18.96
N TYR A 37 -6.97 4.94 18.08
CA TYR A 37 -5.65 5.53 18.26
C TYR A 37 -5.65 6.94 17.68
N ASN A 38 -5.19 7.92 18.44
CA ASN A 38 -5.19 9.32 18.01
C ASN A 38 -4.28 9.58 16.81
N GLU A 39 -3.23 8.78 16.64
CA GLU A 39 -2.22 8.89 15.59
C GLU A 39 -2.68 8.26 14.27
N VAL A 40 -3.78 7.52 14.28
CA VAL A 40 -4.32 6.86 13.08
C VAL A 40 -5.32 7.78 12.40
N ASP A 41 -5.14 8.01 11.11
CA ASP A 41 -6.12 8.75 10.31
C ASP A 41 -7.52 8.12 10.40
N GLY A 42 -8.53 8.92 10.72
CA GLY A 42 -9.89 8.45 10.99
C GLY A 42 -10.09 7.78 12.36
N GLY A 43 -9.06 7.76 13.21
CA GLY A 43 -9.15 7.38 14.63
C GLY A 43 -9.16 5.86 14.89
N TYR A 44 -9.44 5.00 13.92
CA TYR A 44 -9.54 3.55 14.08
C TYR A 44 -8.44 2.81 13.34
N LEU A 45 -7.78 1.85 14.03
CA LEU A 45 -6.70 1.05 13.48
C LEU A 45 -7.12 0.25 12.25
N TYR A 46 -8.23 -0.50 12.38
CA TYR A 46 -8.66 -1.42 11.34
C TYR A 46 -9.79 -0.88 10.50
N ASN A 47 -9.68 -1.13 9.22
CA ASN A 47 -10.74 -1.05 8.24
C ASN A 47 -11.21 -2.46 7.89
N ARG A 48 -12.47 -2.57 7.48
CA ARG A 48 -12.95 -3.72 6.72
C ARG A 48 -12.40 -3.56 5.31
N CYS A 49 -11.20 -4.10 5.13
CA CYS A 49 -10.42 -3.91 3.92
C CYS A 49 -10.93 -4.88 2.84
N HIS A 50 -11.39 -4.35 1.73
CA HIS A 50 -11.70 -5.19 0.57
C HIS A 50 -10.40 -5.75 -0.02
N LEU A 51 -10.40 -7.01 -0.40
CA LEU A 51 -9.33 -7.59 -1.22
C LEU A 51 -9.40 -7.00 -2.63
N ILE A 52 -10.57 -7.01 -3.26
CA ILE A 52 -10.84 -6.25 -4.48
C ILE A 52 -11.77 -5.11 -4.11
N GLY A 53 -11.31 -3.88 -4.31
CA GLY A 53 -12.01 -2.66 -3.89
C GLY A 53 -13.40 -2.51 -4.52
N PHE A 54 -14.32 -1.89 -3.77
CA PHE A 54 -15.69 -1.61 -4.24
C PHE A 54 -15.70 -0.88 -5.58
N GLN A 55 -14.77 0.06 -5.79
CA GLN A 55 -14.66 0.83 -7.04
C GLN A 55 -14.36 -0.02 -8.28
N LEU A 56 -13.91 -1.27 -8.10
CA LEU A 56 -13.53 -2.17 -9.19
C LEU A 56 -14.61 -3.19 -9.54
N THR A 57 -15.39 -3.66 -8.55
CA THR A 57 -16.32 -4.78 -8.76
C THR A 57 -17.69 -4.58 -8.14
N ALA A 58 -17.99 -3.40 -7.59
CA ALA A 58 -19.24 -3.12 -6.86
C ALA A 58 -19.56 -4.11 -5.70
N GLU A 59 -18.62 -4.99 -5.36
CA GLU A 59 -18.75 -5.93 -4.23
C GLU A 59 -18.75 -5.16 -2.91
N ASN A 60 -19.88 -5.13 -2.19
CA ASN A 60 -20.01 -4.32 -0.99
C ASN A 60 -19.73 -5.12 0.30
N ALA A 61 -20.73 -5.82 0.85
CA ALA A 61 -20.66 -6.50 2.16
C ALA A 61 -20.32 -8.01 2.04
N ASN A 62 -19.55 -8.39 1.05
CA ASN A 62 -19.15 -9.78 0.84
C ASN A 62 -18.07 -10.18 1.86
N GLU A 63 -18.42 -11.06 2.80
CA GLU A 63 -17.51 -11.55 3.85
C GLU A 63 -16.27 -12.27 3.29
N ARG A 64 -16.33 -12.79 2.06
CA ARG A 64 -15.20 -13.46 1.40
C ARG A 64 -14.22 -12.49 0.75
N ASN A 65 -14.62 -11.23 0.62
CA ASN A 65 -13.83 -10.15 0.04
C ASN A 65 -13.37 -9.11 1.08
N LEU A 66 -13.57 -9.39 2.38
CA LEU A 66 -13.27 -8.45 3.46
C LEU A 66 -12.32 -9.06 4.48
N ILE A 67 -11.20 -8.40 4.74
CA ILE A 67 -10.23 -8.76 5.76
C ILE A 67 -10.07 -7.65 6.80
N THR A 68 -9.52 -8.01 7.97
CA THR A 68 -9.05 -7.04 8.95
C THR A 68 -7.74 -6.44 8.46
N GLY A 69 -7.81 -5.25 7.89
CA GLY A 69 -6.67 -4.50 7.38
C GLY A 69 -6.48 -3.20 8.13
N THR A 70 -5.24 -2.76 8.31
CA THR A 70 -4.96 -1.46 8.90
C THR A 70 -5.44 -0.32 8.01
N ARG A 71 -5.69 0.83 8.62
CA ARG A 71 -6.00 2.05 7.86
C ARG A 71 -4.88 2.35 6.87
N TYR A 72 -3.63 2.26 7.31
CA TYR A 72 -2.44 2.52 6.49
C TYR A 72 -2.33 1.56 5.30
N MET A 73 -2.47 0.24 5.52
CA MET A 73 -2.47 -0.74 4.42
C MET A 73 -3.56 -0.40 3.39
N ASN A 74 -4.77 -0.09 3.85
CA ASN A 74 -5.91 0.16 2.98
C ASN A 74 -5.73 1.43 2.13
N THR A 75 -5.27 2.55 2.74
CA THR A 75 -5.23 3.86 2.07
C THR A 75 -3.91 4.19 1.39
N GLU A 76 -2.79 3.82 2.04
CA GLU A 76 -1.46 4.11 1.51
C GLU A 76 -0.85 2.93 0.74
N GLY A 77 -1.27 1.72 1.11
CA GLY A 77 -0.75 0.49 0.51
C GLY A 77 -1.53 0.05 -0.72
N MET A 78 -2.82 -0.29 -0.57
CA MET A 78 -3.63 -0.91 -1.63
C MET A 78 -4.26 0.09 -2.57
N LEU A 79 -4.85 1.17 -2.05
CA LEU A 79 -5.62 2.14 -2.83
C LEU A 79 -4.88 2.73 -4.04
N PRO A 80 -3.57 3.04 -4.00
CA PRO A 80 -2.86 3.52 -5.19
C PRO A 80 -2.88 2.53 -6.36
N PHE A 81 -2.75 1.23 -6.09
CA PHE A 81 -2.81 0.19 -7.11
C PHE A 81 -4.24 -0.03 -7.63
N GLU A 82 -5.23 0.01 -6.75
CA GLU A 82 -6.66 -0.04 -7.15
C GLU A 82 -7.03 1.14 -8.04
N ASN A 83 -6.57 2.34 -7.72
CA ASN A 83 -6.78 3.53 -8.54
C ASN A 83 -6.13 3.39 -9.91
N MET A 84 -4.90 2.88 -9.97
CA MET A 84 -4.20 2.62 -11.24
C MET A 84 -5.01 1.68 -12.15
N VAL A 85 -5.56 0.61 -11.60
CA VAL A 85 -6.43 -0.33 -12.35
C VAL A 85 -7.72 0.35 -12.79
N ALA A 86 -8.38 1.09 -11.88
CA ALA A 86 -9.63 1.78 -12.19
C ALA A 86 -9.46 2.85 -13.28
N ASP A 87 -8.38 3.61 -13.23
CA ASP A 87 -8.09 4.67 -14.19
C ASP A 87 -7.80 4.08 -15.58
N TYR A 88 -6.98 3.00 -15.63
CA TYR A 88 -6.72 2.29 -16.88
C TYR A 88 -8.00 1.78 -17.55
N ILE A 89 -8.90 1.15 -16.79
CA ILE A 89 -10.16 0.64 -17.34
C ILE A 89 -11.02 1.78 -17.90
N ARG A 90 -11.16 2.89 -17.16
CA ARG A 90 -11.93 4.06 -17.59
C ARG A 90 -11.37 4.76 -18.82
N GLU A 91 -10.04 4.76 -18.97
CA GLU A 91 -9.37 5.41 -20.10
C GLU A 91 -9.36 4.57 -21.37
N THR A 92 -9.39 3.25 -21.24
CA THR A 92 -9.16 2.33 -22.38
C THR A 92 -10.36 1.46 -22.74
N ASP A 93 -11.33 1.30 -21.83
CA ASP A 93 -12.43 0.33 -21.92
C ASP A 93 -11.93 -1.14 -22.03
N ASN A 94 -10.68 -1.38 -21.64
CA ASN A 94 -10.05 -2.69 -21.61
C ASN A 94 -10.26 -3.37 -20.25
N HIS A 95 -10.00 -4.68 -20.19
CA HIS A 95 -10.10 -5.47 -18.98
C HIS A 95 -8.76 -5.65 -18.28
N VAL A 96 -8.82 -5.83 -16.96
CA VAL A 96 -7.66 -6.17 -16.13
C VAL A 96 -7.96 -7.45 -15.35
N LEU A 97 -7.12 -8.47 -15.54
CA LEU A 97 -7.11 -9.61 -14.64
C LEU A 97 -6.45 -9.19 -13.34
N TYR A 98 -7.22 -9.24 -12.24
CA TYR A 98 -6.80 -8.74 -10.94
C TYR A 98 -6.99 -9.81 -9.87
N GLU A 99 -5.94 -10.08 -9.12
CA GLU A 99 -5.93 -11.06 -8.05
C GLU A 99 -5.33 -10.48 -6.78
N VAL A 100 -5.97 -10.76 -5.64
CA VAL A 100 -5.46 -10.36 -4.33
C VAL A 100 -5.51 -11.55 -3.37
N THR A 101 -4.34 -11.95 -2.89
CA THR A 101 -4.17 -13.07 -1.97
C THR A 101 -3.76 -12.56 -0.59
N PRO A 102 -4.59 -12.71 0.45
CA PRO A 102 -4.19 -12.39 1.81
C PRO A 102 -3.22 -13.45 2.34
N VAL A 103 -2.11 -12.99 2.91
CA VAL A 103 -1.05 -13.87 3.42
C VAL A 103 -1.20 -13.98 4.94
N PHE A 104 -1.55 -15.17 5.39
CA PHE A 104 -1.64 -15.51 6.82
C PHE A 104 -0.48 -16.43 7.20
N GLU A 105 0.19 -16.10 8.28
CA GLU A 105 1.19 -16.97 8.88
C GLU A 105 0.50 -17.94 9.83
N ASP A 106 0.80 -19.22 9.73
CA ASP A 106 0.25 -20.29 10.56
C ASP A 106 -1.27 -20.15 10.81
N ASP A 107 -1.69 -20.07 12.08
CA ASP A 107 -3.08 -19.93 12.51
C ASP A 107 -3.49 -18.45 12.81
N ASN A 108 -2.68 -17.49 12.40
CA ASN A 108 -2.98 -16.07 12.59
C ASN A 108 -4.37 -15.68 12.04
N LEU A 109 -5.11 -14.88 12.80
CA LEU A 109 -6.45 -14.40 12.42
C LEU A 109 -6.39 -13.14 11.55
N VAL A 110 -5.28 -12.40 11.59
CA VAL A 110 -5.02 -11.21 10.78
C VAL A 110 -3.92 -11.54 9.78
N ALA A 111 -4.12 -11.17 8.51
CA ALA A 111 -3.09 -11.35 7.48
C ALA A 111 -1.90 -10.43 7.75
N SER A 112 -0.67 -10.91 7.55
CA SER A 112 0.56 -10.10 7.60
C SER A 112 0.64 -9.08 6.45
N GLY A 113 -0.09 -9.33 5.38
CA GLY A 113 -0.22 -8.46 4.23
C GLY A 113 -1.07 -9.09 3.14
N VAL A 114 -1.09 -8.46 1.99
CA VAL A 114 -1.74 -8.97 0.78
C VAL A 114 -0.76 -8.96 -0.38
N LEU A 115 -0.83 -9.99 -1.21
CA LEU A 115 -0.17 -10.04 -2.50
C LEU A 115 -1.18 -9.59 -3.53
N MET A 116 -0.86 -8.54 -4.29
CA MET A 116 -1.71 -7.97 -5.32
C MET A 116 -1.05 -8.18 -6.68
N GLU A 117 -1.80 -8.76 -7.61
CA GLU A 117 -1.37 -9.03 -8.98
C GLU A 117 -2.37 -8.44 -9.96
N ALA A 118 -1.88 -7.80 -11.00
CA ALA A 118 -2.73 -7.27 -12.07
C ALA A 118 -2.04 -7.37 -13.41
N GLN A 119 -2.83 -7.66 -14.45
CA GLN A 119 -2.39 -7.65 -15.84
C GLN A 119 -3.54 -7.21 -16.74
N SER A 120 -3.30 -6.20 -17.59
CA SER A 120 -4.25 -5.83 -18.63
C SER A 120 -4.36 -6.94 -19.69
N VAL A 121 -5.59 -7.19 -20.15
CA VAL A 121 -5.90 -8.38 -20.95
C VAL A 121 -5.66 -8.13 -22.43
N GLU A 122 -6.28 -7.10 -23.02
CA GLU A 122 -6.31 -6.86 -24.45
C GLU A 122 -4.94 -6.50 -25.04
N ASP A 123 -4.10 -5.83 -24.25
CA ASP A 123 -2.74 -5.44 -24.65
C ASP A 123 -1.65 -6.38 -24.11
N GLY A 124 -2.04 -7.47 -23.41
CA GLY A 124 -1.10 -8.46 -22.89
C GLY A 124 -0.21 -7.95 -21.75
N GLY A 125 -0.65 -6.94 -21.02
CA GLY A 125 0.06 -6.38 -19.86
C GLY A 125 0.91 -5.16 -20.19
N GLU A 126 0.78 -4.56 -21.37
CA GLU A 126 1.51 -3.33 -21.72
C GLU A 126 1.02 -2.12 -20.90
N GLY A 127 -0.29 -2.02 -20.64
CA GLY A 127 -0.88 -0.93 -19.87
C GLY A 127 -0.80 -1.13 -18.36
N ILE A 128 -1.16 -2.32 -17.88
CA ILE A 128 -1.10 -2.71 -16.46
C ILE A 128 -0.36 -4.03 -16.32
N SER A 129 0.71 -4.03 -15.55
CA SER A 129 1.39 -5.24 -15.10
C SER A 129 2.11 -4.98 -13.79
N PHE A 130 1.61 -5.55 -12.68
CA PHE A 130 2.32 -5.48 -11.40
C PHE A 130 2.12 -6.74 -10.57
N TYR A 131 3.08 -6.96 -9.67
CA TYR A 131 3.10 -8.01 -8.67
C TYR A 131 3.72 -7.40 -7.41
N VAL A 132 2.90 -7.10 -6.40
CA VAL A 132 3.35 -6.34 -5.22
C VAL A 132 2.83 -6.96 -3.94
N TYR A 133 3.65 -6.92 -2.90
CA TYR A 133 3.24 -7.28 -1.54
C TYR A 133 2.99 -6.01 -0.73
N VAL A 134 1.81 -5.89 -0.18
CA VAL A 134 1.40 -4.76 0.67
C VAL A 134 1.31 -5.25 2.12
N TYR A 135 2.14 -4.68 2.99
CA TYR A 135 2.20 -5.05 4.40
C TYR A 135 0.98 -4.55 5.18
N ASN A 136 0.42 -5.39 6.03
CA ASN A 136 -0.66 -5.02 6.95
C ASN A 136 -0.08 -4.44 8.25
N VAL A 137 0.47 -3.25 8.15
CA VAL A 137 1.12 -2.54 9.25
C VAL A 137 0.48 -1.17 9.47
N GLN A 138 0.69 -0.59 10.64
CA GLN A 138 0.33 0.80 10.96
C GLN A 138 1.52 1.45 11.66
N PRO A 139 2.08 2.54 11.13
CA PRO A 139 3.15 3.26 11.81
C PRO A 139 2.78 3.61 13.26
N GLY A 140 3.69 3.36 14.19
CA GLY A 140 3.49 3.62 15.61
C GLY A 140 2.63 2.59 16.36
N ILE A 141 2.11 1.56 15.72
CA ILE A 141 1.26 0.53 16.33
C ILE A 141 1.86 -0.86 16.11
N GLU A 142 1.95 -1.62 17.20
CA GLU A 142 2.25 -3.06 17.15
C GLU A 142 0.96 -3.87 17.05
N ILE A 143 0.95 -4.84 16.15
CA ILE A 143 -0.18 -5.73 15.89
C ILE A 143 0.19 -7.15 16.30
N ASP A 144 -0.67 -7.76 17.07
CA ASP A 144 -0.68 -9.20 17.33
C ASP A 144 -1.54 -9.88 16.24
N TYR A 145 -0.89 -10.41 15.23
CA TYR A 145 -1.56 -11.03 14.07
C TYR A 145 -2.30 -12.32 14.44
N GLU A 146 -1.91 -13.01 15.51
CA GLU A 146 -2.62 -14.21 15.99
C GLU A 146 -4.05 -13.86 16.42
N THR A 147 -4.21 -12.74 17.12
CA THR A 147 -5.49 -12.38 17.75
C THR A 147 -6.18 -11.16 17.16
N GLY A 148 -5.45 -10.28 16.50
CA GLY A 148 -5.92 -8.96 16.04
C GLY A 148 -5.83 -7.87 17.11
N LYS A 149 -5.32 -8.16 18.30
CA LYS A 149 -5.05 -7.15 19.32
C LYS A 149 -3.93 -6.22 18.90
N SER A 150 -3.91 -5.02 19.49
CA SER A 150 -2.91 -4.01 19.14
C SER A 150 -2.56 -3.13 20.33
N ARG A 151 -1.38 -2.53 20.29
CA ARG A 151 -0.90 -1.54 21.25
C ARG A 151 -0.02 -0.50 20.56
N GLU A 152 0.13 0.65 21.19
CA GLU A 152 1.15 1.61 20.76
C GLU A 152 2.55 0.97 20.85
N SER A 153 3.40 1.24 19.88
CA SER A 153 4.79 0.80 19.92
C SER A 153 5.52 1.48 21.07
N GLU A 154 6.23 0.71 21.85
CA GLU A 154 7.08 1.28 22.90
C GLU A 154 8.21 2.09 22.26
N GLY A 155 8.05 3.42 22.16
CA GLY A 155 9.01 4.32 21.52
C GLY A 155 8.41 5.43 20.67
N ALA A 156 7.11 5.40 20.38
CA ALA A 156 6.45 6.47 19.61
C ALA A 156 6.42 7.85 20.31
N GLY A 157 6.98 7.97 21.50
CA GLY A 157 6.97 9.19 22.32
C GLY A 157 8.31 9.64 22.91
N LYS A 158 9.44 9.02 22.57
CA LYS A 158 10.78 9.48 23.00
C LYS A 158 11.79 9.21 21.89
N GLU A 159 12.26 10.26 21.23
CA GLU A 159 13.52 10.22 20.51
C GLU A 159 14.64 9.87 21.48
N ASP A 160 15.08 8.62 21.48
CA ASP A 160 16.37 8.20 22.02
C ASP A 160 17.02 7.25 21.01
N GLY A 161 18.13 7.72 20.47
CA GLY A 161 18.82 7.12 19.33
C GLY A 161 19.52 5.82 19.71
N SER A 162 18.87 4.70 19.52
CA SER A 162 19.55 3.44 19.20
C SER A 162 18.55 2.30 18.95
N GLY A 163 18.37 1.84 17.69
CA GLY A 163 17.58 0.63 17.43
C GLY A 163 17.26 0.44 15.94
N LYS A 164 17.92 -0.45 15.30
CA LYS A 164 17.92 -0.80 13.89
C LYS A 164 16.54 -1.24 13.38
N ASP A 165 16.27 -0.86 12.11
CA ASP A 165 15.24 -1.33 11.18
C ASP A 165 13.85 -0.64 11.24
N SER A 166 13.85 0.70 11.22
CA SER A 166 12.78 1.47 10.55
C SER A 166 13.35 2.03 9.24
N PRO A 167 12.57 2.21 8.16
CA PRO A 167 13.05 2.95 6.98
C PRO A 167 13.47 4.34 7.47
N MET A 168 14.78 4.58 7.60
CA MET A 168 15.28 5.86 8.10
C MET A 168 14.94 6.92 7.06
N GLU A 169 14.22 7.95 7.48
CA GLU A 169 14.17 9.19 6.73
C GLU A 169 15.59 9.66 6.53
N GLN A 170 16.01 9.71 5.28
CA GLN A 170 17.33 10.20 4.89
C GLN A 170 17.18 11.42 4.01
N THR A 171 18.15 12.30 4.06
CA THR A 171 18.21 13.40 3.11
C THR A 171 18.89 12.93 1.83
N TYR A 172 18.23 13.20 0.72
CA TYR A 172 18.70 12.90 -0.62
C TYR A 172 18.82 14.17 -1.45
N VAL A 173 19.70 14.18 -2.41
CA VAL A 173 19.80 15.23 -3.40
C VAL A 173 19.24 14.72 -4.72
N LEU A 174 18.24 15.39 -5.23
CA LEU A 174 17.54 15.05 -6.46
C LEU A 174 18.09 15.88 -7.63
N ASN A 175 18.38 15.22 -8.74
CA ASN A 175 18.58 15.90 -10.02
C ASN A 175 17.28 15.86 -10.81
N THR A 176 16.55 16.96 -10.81
CA THR A 176 15.22 17.08 -11.44
C THR A 176 15.25 16.92 -12.95
N ASN A 177 16.41 17.17 -13.60
CA ASN A 177 16.58 17.04 -15.04
C ASN A 177 16.84 15.59 -15.47
N THR A 178 17.72 14.87 -14.75
CA THR A 178 18.06 13.49 -15.10
C THR A 178 17.21 12.46 -14.38
N LYS A 179 16.35 12.90 -13.48
CA LYS A 179 15.53 12.04 -12.61
C LYS A 179 16.36 11.03 -11.79
N LYS A 180 17.57 11.44 -11.37
CA LYS A 180 18.42 10.64 -10.48
C LYS A 180 18.48 11.25 -9.08
N PHE A 181 18.58 10.39 -8.08
CA PHE A 181 18.78 10.82 -6.70
C PHE A 181 20.08 10.28 -6.11
N HIS A 182 20.65 11.02 -5.19
CA HIS A 182 21.99 10.83 -4.65
C HIS A 182 21.99 10.95 -3.14
N LYS A 183 22.99 10.35 -2.48
CA LYS A 183 23.35 10.73 -1.11
C LYS A 183 23.93 12.15 -1.11
N PRO A 184 23.75 12.94 -0.02
CA PRO A 184 24.26 14.32 0.03
C PRO A 184 25.77 14.45 -0.20
N ASP A 185 26.54 13.45 0.21
CA ASP A 185 27.99 13.37 0.10
C ASP A 185 28.49 12.79 -1.25
N CYS A 186 27.58 12.51 -2.17
CA CYS A 186 27.96 11.95 -3.47
C CYS A 186 28.73 12.96 -4.33
N ALA A 187 29.90 12.57 -4.82
CA ALA A 187 30.72 13.42 -5.68
C ALA A 187 29.99 13.94 -6.94
N SER A 188 28.97 13.22 -7.42
CA SER A 188 28.15 13.66 -8.56
C SER A 188 27.16 14.79 -8.22
N VAL A 189 26.95 15.12 -6.96
CA VAL A 189 26.10 16.26 -6.55
C VAL A 189 26.70 17.58 -6.98
N GLY A 190 28.03 17.71 -6.88
CA GLY A 190 28.75 18.92 -7.31
C GLY A 190 28.65 19.24 -8.82
N ASP A 191 28.30 18.24 -9.64
CA ASP A 191 28.15 18.40 -11.08
C ASP A 191 26.69 18.78 -11.47
N ILE A 192 25.76 18.81 -10.51
CA ILE A 192 24.34 19.15 -10.75
C ILE A 192 24.21 20.67 -10.80
N ARG A 193 23.65 21.20 -11.88
CA ARG A 193 23.32 22.63 -11.97
C ARG A 193 22.36 23.02 -10.87
N SER A 194 22.56 24.16 -10.22
CA SER A 194 21.72 24.64 -9.11
C SER A 194 20.20 24.72 -9.47
N SER A 195 19.89 25.01 -10.73
CA SER A 195 18.50 25.01 -11.23
C SER A 195 17.84 23.61 -11.27
N ASN A 196 18.63 22.55 -11.22
CA ASN A 196 18.14 21.16 -11.29
C ASN A 196 18.37 20.40 -9.98
N LEU A 197 18.89 21.09 -8.96
CA LEU A 197 19.16 20.50 -7.65
C LEU A 197 17.99 20.75 -6.71
N SER A 198 17.49 19.69 -6.08
CA SER A 198 16.47 19.76 -5.03
C SER A 198 16.85 18.82 -3.89
N GLU A 199 16.65 19.23 -2.67
CA GLU A 199 16.79 18.37 -1.50
C GLU A 199 15.46 17.71 -1.16
N TYR A 200 15.51 16.47 -0.71
CA TYR A 200 14.36 15.70 -0.26
C TYR A 200 14.72 14.93 1.00
N SER A 201 13.92 15.09 2.04
CA SER A 201 14.01 14.29 3.28
C SER A 201 12.82 13.37 3.37
N GLY A 202 13.08 12.07 3.49
CA GLY A 202 12.05 11.04 3.54
C GLY A 202 12.63 9.67 3.21
N ILE A 203 11.75 8.71 2.93
CA ILE A 203 12.13 7.34 2.60
C ILE A 203 12.50 7.20 1.11
N ARG A 204 13.45 6.32 0.85
CA ARG A 204 13.99 6.04 -0.49
C ARG A 204 12.90 5.63 -1.49
N GLU A 205 11.96 4.84 -1.05
CA GLU A 205 10.86 4.30 -1.85
C GLU A 205 9.94 5.40 -2.40
N ASP A 206 9.75 6.50 -1.65
CA ASP A 206 8.96 7.65 -2.11
C ASP A 206 9.61 8.36 -3.30
N ILE A 207 10.93 8.43 -3.31
CA ILE A 207 11.69 9.05 -4.41
C ILE A 207 11.54 8.19 -5.66
N ILE A 208 11.61 6.87 -5.52
CA ILE A 208 11.43 5.92 -6.62
C ILE A 208 10.00 6.03 -7.18
N ARG A 209 8.98 6.11 -6.31
CA ARG A 209 7.59 6.32 -6.73
C ARG A 209 7.37 7.63 -7.50
N ARG A 210 8.17 8.66 -7.22
CA ARG A 210 8.15 9.93 -7.97
C ARG A 210 8.92 9.86 -9.30
N GLY A 211 9.30 8.66 -9.75
CA GLY A 211 9.98 8.42 -11.02
C GLY A 211 11.46 8.78 -11.03
N TYR A 212 12.12 8.77 -9.86
CA TYR A 212 13.57 8.95 -9.78
C TYR A 212 14.28 7.61 -9.66
N GLU A 213 15.43 7.51 -10.30
CA GLU A 213 16.33 6.36 -10.24
C GLU A 213 17.49 6.61 -9.28
N PRO A 214 17.98 5.58 -8.57
CA PRO A 214 19.16 5.71 -7.72
C PRO A 214 20.43 5.96 -8.56
N CYS A 215 21.29 6.82 -8.06
CA CYS A 215 22.60 7.04 -8.67
C CYS A 215 23.44 5.77 -8.62
N GLY A 216 23.94 5.31 -9.77
CA GLY A 216 24.77 4.11 -9.86
C GLY A 216 26.12 4.22 -9.11
N ARG A 217 26.58 5.44 -8.79
CA ARG A 217 27.86 5.69 -8.10
C ARG A 217 27.74 5.58 -6.58
N CYS A 218 26.80 6.29 -5.96
CA CYS A 218 26.64 6.30 -4.49
C CYS A 218 25.62 5.27 -3.99
N LYS A 219 24.79 4.72 -4.88
CA LYS A 219 23.73 3.72 -4.55
C LYS A 219 22.96 4.12 -3.29
N PRO A 220 22.23 5.25 -3.34
CA PRO A 220 21.48 5.78 -2.22
C PRO A 220 20.35 4.89 -1.80
#